data_3c2f836c3c66ebed78eaf08f68c71001
#
_entry.id   3c2f836c3c66ebed78eaf08f68c71001
#
_cell.length_a   1.000
_cell.length_b   1.000
_cell.length_c   1.000
_cell.angle_alpha   90.00
_cell.angle_beta   90.00
_cell.angle_gamma   90.00
#
_symmetry.space_group_name_H-M   'P 1'
#
loop_
_entity.id
_entity.type
_entity.pdbx_description
1 polymer ?
#
loop_
_entity_poly.entity_id
_entity_poly.type
_entity_poly.pdbx_seq_one_letter_code
_entity_poly.pdbx_strand_id
1 'polypeptide(L)' 'MIVSFRHKGLRIFFESGSTKGIRADHAKRLGRMLSFMDRANEPADLDIPGWRLHPLKGNWRVIFRFVGSDIELVDYLDYH' A
#
# COMPACT_ATOMS: atom_id res chain seq x y z
N MET A 1 -3.94 -5.54 -10.04
CA MET A 1 -4.41 -4.13 -10.07
C MET A 1 -5.08 -3.76 -8.75
N ILE A 2 -4.80 -2.59 -8.22
CA ILE A 2 -5.49 -2.09 -7.04
C ILE A 2 -6.84 -1.51 -7.47
N VAL A 3 -7.93 -2.05 -6.93
CA VAL A 3 -9.28 -1.65 -7.35
C VAL A 3 -10.04 -0.83 -6.31
N SER A 4 -9.60 -0.85 -5.06
CA SER A 4 -10.23 -0.02 -4.03
C SER A 4 -9.32 0.26 -2.84
N PHE A 5 -9.60 1.34 -2.14
CA PHE A 5 -8.87 1.78 -0.95
C PHE A 5 -9.88 2.06 0.16
N ARG A 6 -9.53 1.70 1.39
CA ARG A 6 -10.26 2.15 2.58
C ARG A 6 -9.75 3.49 3.06
N HIS A 7 -8.47 3.76 2.87
CA HIS A 7 -7.84 5.00 3.32
C HIS A 7 -7.89 6.04 2.21
N LYS A 8 -8.66 7.10 2.42
CA LYS A 8 -8.86 8.14 1.41
C LYS A 8 -7.56 8.85 1.01
N GLY A 9 -6.73 9.19 2.00
CA GLY A 9 -5.46 9.87 1.74
C GLY A 9 -4.51 9.02 0.91
N LEU A 10 -4.50 7.71 1.14
CA LEU A 10 -3.67 6.79 0.38
C LEU A 10 -4.15 6.67 -1.06
N ARG A 11 -5.47 6.65 -1.26
CA ARG A 11 -6.06 6.65 -2.61
C ARG A 11 -5.65 7.89 -3.38
N ILE A 12 -5.76 9.05 -2.77
CA ILE A 12 -5.40 10.31 -3.39
C ILE A 12 -3.92 10.35 -3.73
N PHE A 13 -3.09 9.84 -2.82
CA PHE A 13 -1.66 9.71 -3.07
C PHE A 13 -1.37 8.82 -4.27
N PHE A 14 -2.02 7.67 -4.36
CA PHE A 14 -1.83 6.74 -5.48
C PHE A 14 -2.27 7.35 -6.82
N GLU A 15 -3.39 8.08 -6.81
CA GLU A 15 -3.97 8.64 -8.04
C GLU A 15 -3.30 9.92 -8.50
N SER A 16 -2.84 10.75 -7.59
CA SER A 16 -2.35 12.10 -7.92
C SER A 16 -0.96 12.45 -7.40
N GLY A 17 -0.40 11.61 -6.52
CA GLY A 17 0.90 11.91 -5.89
C GLY A 17 0.82 12.85 -4.70
N SER A 18 -0.38 13.30 -4.31
CA SER A 18 -0.53 14.21 -3.17
C SER A 18 -0.22 13.51 -1.85
N THR A 19 0.63 14.11 -1.03
CA THR A 19 1.03 13.56 0.28
C THR A 19 0.23 14.15 1.43
N LYS A 20 -0.83 14.89 1.16
CA LYS A 20 -1.60 15.59 2.21
C LYS A 20 -2.24 14.67 3.22
N GLY A 21 -2.62 13.46 2.82
CA GLY A 21 -3.32 12.51 3.68
C GLY A 21 -2.43 11.40 4.22
N ILE A 22 -1.11 11.47 4.01
CA ILE A 22 -0.15 10.46 4.49
C ILE A 22 1.04 11.14 5.16
N ARG A 23 1.85 10.36 5.87
CA ARG A 23 3.07 10.89 6.46
C ARG A 23 4.13 11.09 5.39
N ALA A 24 4.80 12.25 5.43
CA ALA A 24 5.83 12.57 4.45
C ALA A 24 7.00 11.58 4.49
N ASP A 25 7.36 11.09 5.68
CA ASP A 25 8.46 10.14 5.84
C ASP A 25 8.12 8.73 5.33
N HIS A 26 6.87 8.46 5.01
CA HIS A 26 6.43 7.19 4.41
C HIS A 26 6.22 7.27 2.90
N ALA A 27 6.15 8.48 2.34
CA ALA A 27 5.70 8.68 0.96
C ALA A 27 6.50 7.86 -0.05
N LYS A 28 7.82 7.86 0.04
CA LYS A 28 8.67 7.14 -0.91
C LYS A 28 8.45 5.63 -0.86
N ARG A 29 8.38 5.08 0.36
CA ARG A 29 8.16 3.65 0.54
C ARG A 29 6.74 3.24 0.13
N LEU A 30 5.75 4.06 0.50
CA LEU A 30 4.36 3.81 0.09
C LEU A 30 4.23 3.82 -1.43
N GLY A 31 4.88 4.75 -2.11
CA GLY A 31 4.84 4.78 -3.57
C GLY A 31 5.37 3.50 -4.19
N ARG A 32 6.47 2.97 -3.67
CA ARG A 32 7.04 1.70 -4.14
C ARG A 32 6.11 0.53 -3.86
N MET A 33 5.58 0.46 -2.63
CA MET A 33 4.68 -0.62 -2.23
C MET A 33 3.44 -0.65 -3.11
N LEU A 34 2.81 0.50 -3.31
CA LEU A 34 1.60 0.59 -4.14
C LEU A 34 1.87 0.23 -5.60
N SER A 35 3.02 0.62 -6.13
CA SER A 35 3.40 0.25 -7.50
C SER A 35 3.55 -1.27 -7.66
N PHE A 36 4.20 -1.93 -6.71
CA PHE A 36 4.33 -3.40 -6.73
C PHE A 36 2.96 -4.06 -6.59
N MET A 37 2.14 -3.57 -5.67
CA MET A 37 0.80 -4.11 -5.45
C MET A 37 -0.07 -3.97 -6.70
N ASP A 38 0.03 -2.85 -7.39
CA ASP A 38 -0.78 -2.59 -8.58
C ASP A 38 -0.43 -3.56 -9.73
N ARG A 39 0.81 -4.03 -9.77
CA ARG A 39 1.27 -4.97 -10.80
C ARG A 39 1.15 -6.43 -10.40
N ALA A 40 0.90 -6.70 -9.13
CA ALA A 40 0.81 -8.07 -8.63
C ALA A 40 -0.46 -8.77 -9.12
N ASN A 41 -0.35 -10.04 -9.50
CA ASN A 41 -1.48 -10.87 -9.93
C ASN A 41 -1.86 -11.90 -8.89
N GLU A 42 -0.95 -12.21 -7.96
CA GLU A 42 -1.19 -13.19 -6.90
C GLU A 42 -0.34 -12.83 -5.68
N PRO A 43 -0.69 -13.34 -4.49
CA PRO A 43 0.04 -13.02 -3.27
C PRO A 43 1.55 -13.28 -3.34
N ALA A 44 1.97 -14.32 -4.06
CA ALA A 44 3.37 -14.66 -4.20
C ALA A 44 4.18 -13.58 -4.91
N ASP A 45 3.56 -12.78 -5.75
CA ASP A 45 4.23 -11.68 -6.46
C ASP A 45 4.72 -10.58 -5.51
N LEU A 46 4.22 -10.56 -4.29
CA LEU A 46 4.60 -9.57 -3.28
C LEU A 46 5.57 -10.10 -2.25
N ASP A 47 5.99 -11.36 -2.38
CA ASP A 47 6.93 -12.00 -1.47
C ASP A 47 8.36 -11.80 -1.97
N ILE A 48 8.86 -10.58 -1.83
CA ILE A 48 10.19 -10.19 -2.31
C ILE A 48 11.17 -10.21 -1.13
N PRO A 49 12.32 -10.91 -1.25
CA PRO A 49 13.31 -10.93 -0.17
C PRO A 49 13.72 -9.53 0.27
N GLY A 50 13.74 -9.32 1.58
CA GLY A 50 14.06 -8.03 2.18
C GLY A 50 12.97 -6.97 2.07
N TRP A 51 11.87 -7.29 1.42
CA TRP A 51 10.76 -6.38 1.23
C TRP A 51 9.52 -6.93 1.92
N ARG A 52 9.09 -6.26 2.98
CA ARG A 52 7.90 -6.63 3.73
C ARG A 52 6.79 -5.65 3.40
N LEU A 53 5.64 -6.14 3.01
CA LEU A 53 4.50 -5.33 2.64
C LEU A 53 4.02 -4.42 3.73
N HIS A 54 4.09 -4.90 4.94
CA HIS A 54 3.41 -4.27 6.07
C HIS A 54 4.23 -3.23 6.79
N PRO A 55 5.53 -3.48 7.06
CA PRO A 55 6.23 -2.55 7.95
C PRO A 55 6.63 -1.28 7.23
N LEU A 56 6.19 -0.20 7.82
CA LEU A 56 6.66 1.14 7.55
C LEU A 56 7.40 1.62 8.80
N LYS A 57 7.99 2.79 8.73
CA LYS A 57 8.68 3.35 9.87
C LYS A 57 7.72 3.51 11.06
N GLY A 58 8.15 3.08 12.24
CA GLY A 58 7.31 3.08 13.44
C GLY A 58 6.32 1.91 13.43
N ASN A 59 5.12 2.15 13.90
CA ASN A 59 4.06 1.14 14.00
C ASN A 59 3.09 1.14 12.82
N TRP A 60 3.42 1.85 11.76
CA TRP A 60 2.54 1.97 10.61
C TRP A 60 2.57 0.72 9.74
N ARG A 61 1.42 0.37 9.18
CA ARG A 61 1.24 -0.82 8.34
C ARG A 61 0.33 -0.52 7.17
N VAL A 62 0.59 -1.20 6.06
CA VAL A 62 -0.35 -1.25 4.93
C VAL A 62 -1.00 -2.63 4.95
N ILE A 63 -2.32 -2.66 4.89
CA ILE A 63 -3.09 -3.90 4.83
C ILE A 63 -4.01 -3.88 3.61
N PHE A 64 -4.31 -5.05 3.09
CA PHE A 64 -5.12 -5.21 1.89
C PHE A 64 -5.54 -6.67 1.76
N ARG A 65 -6.36 -6.97 0.76
CA ARG A 65 -6.66 -8.37 0.43
C ARG A 65 -6.73 -8.57 -1.08
N PHE A 66 -6.48 -9.80 -1.50
CA PHE A 66 -6.64 -10.20 -2.89
C PHE A 66 -8.07 -10.67 -3.14
N VAL A 67 -8.59 -10.31 -4.32
CA VAL A 67 -9.84 -10.84 -4.87
C VAL A 67 -9.53 -11.23 -6.29
N GLY A 68 -9.37 -12.54 -6.54
CA GLY A 68 -8.85 -13.01 -7.81
C GLY A 68 -7.43 -12.48 -8.01
N SER A 69 -7.19 -11.82 -9.13
CA SER A 69 -5.90 -11.21 -9.46
C SER A 69 -5.81 -9.74 -9.04
N ASP A 70 -6.86 -9.21 -8.40
CA ASP A 70 -6.90 -7.81 -8.00
C ASP A 70 -6.69 -7.63 -6.50
N ILE A 71 -6.34 -6.40 -6.11
CA ILE A 71 -6.17 -6.04 -4.71
C ILE A 71 -7.23 -5.01 -4.34
N GLU A 72 -7.90 -5.25 -3.22
CA GLU A 72 -8.93 -4.34 -2.74
C GLU A 72 -8.74 -3.93 -1.29
N LEU A 73 -9.44 -2.89 -0.87
CA LEU A 73 -9.51 -2.41 0.51
C LEU A 73 -8.13 -2.08 1.08
N VAL A 74 -7.28 -1.46 0.28
CA VAL A 74 -5.96 -1.06 0.73
C VAL A 74 -6.11 0.00 1.82
N ASP A 75 -5.52 -0.27 2.98
CA ASP A 75 -5.62 0.61 4.14
C ASP A 75 -4.24 0.89 4.71
N TYR A 76 -4.14 1.96 5.47
CA TYR A 76 -2.88 2.48 5.99
C TYR A 76 -3.13 2.85 7.44
N LEU A 77 -2.57 2.06 8.35
CA LEU A 77 -2.91 2.09 9.76
C LEU A 77 -1.69 2.24 10.66
N ASP A 78 -1.88 2.94 11.77
CA ASP A 78 -0.90 3.05 12.83
C ASP A 78 -1.25 2.03 13.92
N TYR A 79 -0.45 1.00 14.06
CA TYR A 79 -0.62 -0.04 15.07
C TYR A 79 0.21 0.29 16.31
N HIS A 80 -0.47 0.78 17.31
CA HIS A 80 0.15 0.98 18.62
C HIS A 80 -0.04 -0.23 19.51
#